data_78ac18563e107a15356c26e8cfeb2331
#
_entry.id   78ac18563e107a15356c26e8cfeb2331
#
_cell.length_a   1.000
_cell.length_b   1.000
_cell.length_c   1.000
_cell.angle_alpha   90.00
_cell.angle_beta   90.00
_cell.angle_gamma   90.00
#
_symmetry.space_group_name_H-M   'P 1'
#
loop_
_entity.id
_entity.type
_entity.pdbx_description
1 polymer ?
#
loop_
_entity_poly.entity_id
_entity_poly.type
_entity_poly.pdbx_seq_one_letter_code
_entity_poly.pdbx_strand_id
1 'polypeptide(L)'
;MNPTTPLSVNGGTRHIPSTAKLASPPTTPLDREFILASLDSPAHAWGENCNLLQSEWAEWNGNQFCMAMTSGTSALHMALVACGMQAGDEILTPAYSWTSSATCILHGSGIPVFVDVDPTWTNIDPAKIEAAITPRTKGIMVVHLHGIPAQMDEIMAIARLHNLFVVEDACQAHGALYRGGKVGTIGHAAAFSLNQNKMLSAGEGGLFVCNDETLFERGRSLALFGDFAIRSEDIDPSRAHGLGLMCRYNELCAAYARAQLRQLDDGIAHARHLFAILREKLAQYPGLILPVEPTFGSENGYNFVCHVDPIPLGWDGPVNVCREAIVVALQAEGVPCGIWQRRILPELSVIAARDAYGNGSPWRENNSTVNYDPAQFPAALYHSASYFIFNGLRRPNTDQLAILIAEAVDKVWNQYGTLNIEALAEGADVSIYERGWKSQQEDIKALEPVG
;
A
#
# COMPACT_ATOMS: atom_id res chain seq x y z
N MET A 1 5.21 4.20 -36.06
CA MET A 1 3.77 4.57 -36.12
C MET A 1 3.56 5.67 -37.13
N ASN A 2 2.36 5.75 -37.74
CA ASN A 2 2.04 6.88 -38.61
C ASN A 2 1.76 8.11 -37.70
N PRO A 3 2.59 9.15 -37.69
CA PRO A 3 2.46 10.29 -36.76
C PRO A 3 1.18 11.12 -36.92
N THR A 4 0.30 10.72 -37.85
CA THR A 4 -0.90 11.46 -38.21
C THR A 4 -2.20 10.88 -37.63
N THR A 5 -2.17 9.77 -36.88
CA THR A 5 -3.39 9.23 -36.28
C THR A 5 -3.79 10.06 -35.05
N PRO A 6 -4.97 10.72 -35.04
CA PRO A 6 -5.38 11.57 -33.93
C PRO A 6 -5.47 10.79 -32.61
N LEU A 7 -5.34 11.50 -31.48
CA LEU A 7 -5.60 10.95 -30.14
C LEU A 7 -7.06 10.50 -30.04
N SER A 8 -7.31 9.45 -29.25
CA SER A 8 -8.67 8.94 -29.01
C SER A 8 -9.58 9.98 -28.37
N VAL A 9 -9.06 10.84 -27.50
CA VAL A 9 -9.80 11.98 -26.93
C VAL A 9 -10.21 13.02 -27.98
N ASN A 10 -9.53 13.03 -29.14
CA ASN A 10 -9.80 13.91 -30.30
C ASN A 10 -10.50 13.14 -31.45
N GLY A 11 -11.16 12.03 -31.16
CA GLY A 11 -11.89 11.23 -32.15
C GLY A 11 -11.06 10.20 -32.92
N GLY A 12 -9.81 9.97 -32.53
CA GLY A 12 -8.95 8.94 -33.11
C GLY A 12 -9.25 7.54 -32.58
N THR A 13 -8.52 6.56 -33.10
CA THR A 13 -8.64 5.17 -32.67
C THR A 13 -7.77 4.88 -31.44
N ARG A 14 -8.35 4.18 -30.47
CA ARG A 14 -7.68 3.69 -29.27
C ARG A 14 -6.48 2.79 -29.64
N HIS A 15 -5.33 3.04 -29.03
CA HIS A 15 -4.08 2.33 -29.32
C HIS A 15 -4.03 0.93 -28.70
N ILE A 16 -4.37 0.80 -27.39
CA ILE A 16 -4.34 -0.48 -26.68
C ILE A 16 -5.73 -1.10 -26.68
N PRO A 17 -5.92 -2.30 -27.29
CA PRO A 17 -7.19 -3.01 -27.23
C PRO A 17 -7.62 -3.34 -25.80
N SER A 18 -8.93 -3.40 -25.53
CA SER A 18 -9.45 -3.76 -24.20
C SER A 18 -9.03 -5.16 -23.73
N THR A 19 -8.71 -6.05 -24.67
CA THR A 19 -8.25 -7.42 -24.41
C THR A 19 -6.76 -7.54 -24.10
N ALA A 20 -5.97 -6.47 -24.28
CA ALA A 20 -4.51 -6.52 -24.11
C ALA A 20 -4.09 -6.64 -22.64
N LYS A 21 -4.88 -6.06 -21.69
CA LYS A 21 -4.64 -6.20 -20.26
C LYS A 21 -5.42 -7.39 -19.71
N LEU A 22 -4.69 -8.33 -19.14
CA LEU A 22 -5.26 -9.49 -18.44
C LEU A 22 -5.46 -9.21 -16.96
N ALA A 23 -6.42 -9.88 -16.33
CA ALA A 23 -6.66 -9.77 -14.89
C ALA A 23 -5.46 -10.30 -14.09
N SER A 24 -5.15 -9.63 -12.98
CA SER A 24 -4.06 -10.00 -12.08
C SER A 24 -4.57 -9.96 -10.63
N PRO A 25 -4.14 -10.89 -9.75
CA PRO A 25 -3.27 -12.04 -10.05
C PRO A 25 -3.96 -13.10 -10.88
N PRO A 26 -3.21 -13.92 -11.64
CA PRO A 26 -3.78 -15.07 -12.34
C PRO A 26 -4.13 -16.16 -11.34
N THR A 27 -5.20 -16.91 -11.59
CA THR A 27 -5.46 -18.18 -10.90
C THR A 27 -4.74 -19.30 -11.61
N THR A 28 -3.82 -19.97 -10.92
CA THR A 28 -3.01 -21.06 -11.46
C THR A 28 -3.58 -22.45 -11.09
N PRO A 29 -3.12 -23.55 -11.72
CA PRO A 29 -3.45 -24.90 -11.26
C PRO A 29 -3.05 -25.16 -9.82
N LEU A 30 -1.93 -24.60 -9.35
CA LEU A 30 -1.45 -24.73 -7.96
C LEU A 30 -2.43 -24.10 -6.97
N ASP A 31 -2.96 -22.92 -7.30
CA ASP A 31 -3.96 -22.24 -6.46
C ASP A 31 -5.22 -23.10 -6.29
N ARG A 32 -5.69 -23.71 -7.40
CA ARG A 32 -6.86 -24.61 -7.37
C ARG A 32 -6.61 -25.85 -6.54
N GLU A 33 -5.44 -26.47 -6.67
CA GLU A 33 -5.03 -27.64 -5.91
C GLU A 33 -5.09 -27.37 -4.41
N PHE A 34 -4.45 -26.28 -3.95
CA PHE A 34 -4.40 -25.92 -2.53
C PHE A 34 -5.78 -25.59 -1.95
N ILE A 35 -6.60 -24.81 -2.70
CA ILE A 35 -7.95 -24.48 -2.24
C ILE A 35 -8.83 -25.71 -2.16
N LEU A 36 -8.81 -26.59 -3.15
CA LEU A 36 -9.62 -27.81 -3.16
C LEU A 36 -9.21 -28.75 -2.03
N ALA A 37 -7.91 -28.95 -1.81
CA ALA A 37 -7.42 -29.74 -0.69
C ALA A 37 -7.86 -29.15 0.68
N SER A 38 -7.94 -27.83 0.80
CA SER A 38 -8.41 -27.18 2.03
C SER A 38 -9.90 -27.36 2.28
N LEU A 39 -10.71 -27.60 1.25
CA LEU A 39 -12.15 -27.89 1.42
C LEU A 39 -12.40 -29.27 2.07
N ASP A 40 -11.48 -30.22 1.88
CA ASP A 40 -11.54 -31.54 2.47
C ASP A 40 -11.01 -31.56 3.94
N SER A 41 -10.47 -30.44 4.43
CA SER A 41 -10.00 -30.29 5.80
C SER A 41 -11.17 -30.20 6.78
N PRO A 42 -11.10 -30.83 7.97
CA PRO A 42 -12.12 -30.69 9.01
C PRO A 42 -12.13 -29.28 9.65
N ALA A 43 -11.07 -28.49 9.46
CA ALA A 43 -10.95 -27.13 10.00
C ALA A 43 -11.06 -26.10 8.85
N HIS A 44 -12.03 -25.18 8.93
CA HIS A 44 -12.19 -24.09 7.97
C HIS A 44 -11.78 -22.72 8.54
N ALA A 45 -11.45 -22.67 9.83
CA ALA A 45 -10.91 -21.48 10.49
C ALA A 45 -9.73 -21.90 11.36
N TRP A 46 -8.57 -21.27 11.19
CA TRP A 46 -7.37 -21.54 11.97
C TRP A 46 -6.96 -23.03 11.97
N GLY A 47 -6.76 -23.58 10.78
CA GLY A 47 -6.33 -24.96 10.57
C GLY A 47 -4.85 -25.08 10.21
N GLU A 48 -4.52 -26.19 9.55
CA GLU A 48 -3.15 -26.52 9.15
C GLU A 48 -2.56 -25.52 8.16
N ASN A 49 -3.36 -25.05 7.18
CA ASN A 49 -2.86 -24.07 6.20
C ASN A 49 -2.52 -22.73 6.84
N CYS A 50 -3.25 -22.30 7.87
CA CYS A 50 -2.91 -21.11 8.63
C CYS A 50 -1.54 -21.26 9.32
N ASN A 51 -1.30 -22.41 9.96
CA ASN A 51 -0.03 -22.68 10.64
C ASN A 51 1.13 -22.80 9.65
N LEU A 52 0.91 -23.50 8.54
CA LEU A 52 1.91 -23.64 7.49
C LEU A 52 2.22 -22.31 6.78
N LEU A 53 1.20 -21.48 6.50
CA LEU A 53 1.42 -20.13 5.95
C LEU A 53 2.32 -19.30 6.86
N GLN A 54 2.07 -19.33 8.17
CA GLN A 54 2.86 -18.58 9.15
C GLN A 54 4.33 -19.02 9.16
N SER A 55 4.58 -20.32 9.16
CA SER A 55 5.95 -20.85 9.14
C SER A 55 6.63 -20.63 7.79
N GLU A 56 5.95 -20.89 6.67
CA GLU A 56 6.46 -20.70 5.31
C GLU A 56 6.78 -19.22 5.04
N TRP A 57 5.92 -18.30 5.52
CA TRP A 57 6.19 -16.86 5.40
C TRP A 57 7.37 -16.42 6.27
N ALA A 58 7.42 -16.85 7.54
CA ALA A 58 8.50 -16.50 8.45
C ALA A 58 9.86 -16.93 7.86
N GLU A 59 9.94 -18.15 7.34
CA GLU A 59 11.13 -18.66 6.64
C GLU A 59 11.46 -17.84 5.40
N TRP A 60 10.46 -17.60 4.53
CA TRP A 60 10.66 -16.87 3.29
C TRP A 60 11.08 -15.41 3.52
N ASN A 61 10.44 -14.71 4.46
CA ASN A 61 10.74 -13.29 4.73
C ASN A 61 11.97 -13.10 5.63
N GLY A 62 12.30 -14.07 6.50
CA GLY A 62 13.41 -14.02 7.45
C GLY A 62 13.01 -13.50 8.83
N ASN A 63 11.75 -13.67 9.23
CA ASN A 63 11.27 -13.39 10.58
C ASN A 63 11.29 -14.65 11.46
N GLN A 64 11.34 -14.47 12.79
CA GLN A 64 11.19 -15.58 13.73
C GLN A 64 9.72 -15.96 13.97
N PHE A 65 8.86 -14.95 13.99
CA PHE A 65 7.44 -15.12 14.28
C PHE A 65 6.57 -14.47 13.21
N CYS A 66 5.50 -15.17 12.85
CA CYS A 66 4.47 -14.70 11.93
C CYS A 66 3.09 -15.15 12.39
N MET A 67 2.10 -14.26 12.32
CA MET A 67 0.71 -14.56 12.57
C MET A 67 -0.15 -14.10 11.39
N ALA A 68 -0.89 -15.03 10.79
CA ALA A 68 -1.86 -14.75 9.75
C ALA A 68 -3.15 -14.18 10.33
N MET A 69 -3.65 -13.09 9.74
CA MET A 69 -4.74 -12.27 10.26
C MET A 69 -5.74 -11.87 9.17
N THR A 70 -6.85 -11.30 9.59
CA THR A 70 -7.97 -10.90 8.71
C THR A 70 -7.64 -9.78 7.72
N SER A 71 -6.65 -8.92 8.01
CA SER A 71 -6.25 -7.82 7.11
C SER A 71 -4.88 -7.25 7.49
N GLY A 72 -4.24 -6.52 6.55
CA GLY A 72 -3.05 -5.72 6.86
C GLY A 72 -3.31 -4.64 7.91
N THR A 73 -4.51 -4.03 7.93
CA THR A 73 -4.90 -3.04 8.94
C THR A 73 -4.95 -3.63 10.35
N SER A 74 -5.51 -4.84 10.51
CA SER A 74 -5.50 -5.53 11.80
C SER A 74 -4.07 -5.91 12.21
N ALA A 75 -3.23 -6.33 11.27
CA ALA A 75 -1.83 -6.65 11.54
C ALA A 75 -1.02 -5.41 11.99
N LEU A 76 -1.25 -4.24 11.38
CA LEU A 76 -0.64 -2.97 11.81
C LEU A 76 -1.10 -2.57 13.23
N HIS A 77 -2.40 -2.68 13.50
CA HIS A 77 -2.92 -2.41 14.85
C HIS A 77 -2.28 -3.33 15.89
N MET A 78 -2.20 -4.66 15.60
CA MET A 78 -1.54 -5.62 16.49
C MET A 78 -0.06 -5.26 16.71
N ALA A 79 0.66 -4.89 15.65
CA ALA A 79 2.06 -4.49 15.73
C ALA A 79 2.27 -3.29 16.66
N LEU A 80 1.45 -2.25 16.52
CA LEU A 80 1.52 -1.06 17.39
C LEU A 80 1.26 -1.38 18.86
N VAL A 81 0.19 -2.13 19.13
CA VAL A 81 -0.16 -2.50 20.51
C VAL A 81 0.87 -3.48 21.10
N ALA A 82 1.37 -4.43 20.32
CA ALA A 82 2.43 -5.33 20.75
C ALA A 82 3.69 -4.56 21.16
N CYS A 83 4.06 -3.53 20.39
CA CYS A 83 5.18 -2.64 20.71
C CYS A 83 4.92 -1.71 21.91
N GLY A 84 3.72 -1.73 22.49
CA GLY A 84 3.38 -1.02 23.73
C GLY A 84 2.69 0.32 23.54
N MET A 85 2.14 0.62 22.35
CA MET A 85 1.31 1.81 22.15
C MET A 85 0.12 1.80 23.11
N GLN A 86 -0.12 2.93 23.75
CA GLN A 86 -1.23 3.17 24.66
C GLN A 86 -2.10 4.34 24.17
N ALA A 87 -3.29 4.48 24.77
CA ALA A 87 -4.17 5.60 24.46
C ALA A 87 -3.46 6.95 24.76
N GLY A 88 -3.50 7.84 23.76
CA GLY A 88 -2.86 9.16 23.84
C GLY A 88 -1.40 9.21 23.43
N ASP A 89 -0.76 8.07 23.20
CA ASP A 89 0.59 8.03 22.63
C ASP A 89 0.60 8.60 21.20
N GLU A 90 1.62 9.36 20.89
CA GLU A 90 1.84 9.92 19.57
C GLU A 90 2.72 8.97 18.75
N ILE A 91 2.25 8.62 17.55
CA ILE A 91 2.97 7.77 16.61
C ILE A 91 3.25 8.57 15.34
N LEU A 92 4.54 8.71 15.00
CA LEU A 92 4.96 9.37 13.77
C LEU A 92 4.63 8.49 12.59
N THR A 93 4.09 9.07 11.50
CA THR A 93 3.73 8.33 10.27
C THR A 93 3.84 9.27 9.06
N PRO A 94 4.12 8.78 7.83
CA PRO A 94 4.22 9.68 6.67
C PRO A 94 2.89 10.36 6.37
N ALA A 95 2.96 11.61 5.91
CA ALA A 95 1.78 12.39 5.53
C ALA A 95 1.07 11.85 4.28
N TYR A 96 1.71 11.00 3.49
CA TYR A 96 1.12 10.33 2.33
C TYR A 96 1.30 8.81 2.44
N SER A 97 0.19 8.10 2.48
CA SER A 97 0.11 6.64 2.50
C SER A 97 -1.34 6.19 2.28
N TRP A 98 -1.60 4.89 2.37
CA TRP A 98 -2.95 4.36 2.54
C TRP A 98 -3.50 4.73 3.93
N THR A 99 -4.81 4.93 4.00
CA THR A 99 -5.49 5.38 5.23
C THR A 99 -5.18 4.51 6.45
N SER A 100 -4.95 3.22 6.26
CA SER A 100 -4.66 2.28 7.36
C SER A 100 -3.41 2.62 8.14
N SER A 101 -2.39 3.23 7.52
CA SER A 101 -1.16 3.64 8.22
C SER A 101 -1.42 4.72 9.29
N ALA A 102 -2.52 5.47 9.19
CA ALA A 102 -2.96 6.41 10.23
C ALA A 102 -4.11 5.84 11.08
N THR A 103 -5.10 5.16 10.46
CA THR A 103 -6.28 4.72 11.21
C THR A 103 -5.98 3.56 12.15
N CYS A 104 -4.98 2.72 11.89
CA CYS A 104 -4.56 1.68 12.85
C CYS A 104 -4.03 2.28 14.17
N ILE A 105 -3.46 3.49 14.15
CA ILE A 105 -3.07 4.24 15.35
C ILE A 105 -4.32 4.65 16.14
N LEU A 106 -5.33 5.18 15.44
CA LEU A 106 -6.60 5.58 16.04
C LEU A 106 -7.36 4.39 16.64
N HIS A 107 -7.29 3.19 16.03
CA HIS A 107 -7.92 1.99 16.58
C HIS A 107 -7.41 1.64 17.98
N GLY A 108 -6.16 1.96 18.31
CA GLY A 108 -5.60 1.85 19.65
C GLY A 108 -5.72 3.12 20.49
N SER A 109 -6.54 4.09 20.06
CA SER A 109 -6.68 5.41 20.69
C SER A 109 -5.37 6.22 20.77
N GLY A 110 -4.38 5.88 19.96
CA GLY A 110 -3.17 6.69 19.74
C GLY A 110 -3.48 7.90 18.85
N ILE A 111 -2.54 8.82 18.79
CA ILE A 111 -2.62 10.06 18.02
C ILE A 111 -1.61 9.98 16.86
N PRO A 112 -2.03 9.97 15.60
CA PRO A 112 -1.11 10.04 14.47
C PRO A 112 -0.47 11.42 14.40
N VAL A 113 0.86 11.47 14.26
CA VAL A 113 1.63 12.70 14.01
C VAL A 113 2.29 12.54 12.64
N PHE A 114 1.93 13.41 11.70
CA PHE A 114 2.44 13.28 10.36
C PHE A 114 3.81 13.91 10.20
N VAL A 115 4.64 13.23 9.41
CA VAL A 115 5.93 13.72 8.94
C VAL A 115 5.85 13.79 7.42
N ASP A 116 6.39 14.84 6.82
CA ASP A 116 6.43 14.96 5.36
C ASP A 116 7.26 13.83 4.73
N VAL A 117 7.12 13.63 3.45
CA VAL A 117 7.77 12.53 2.74
C VAL A 117 9.03 12.99 2.01
N ASP A 118 9.93 12.06 1.77
CA ASP A 118 11.07 12.25 0.87
C ASP A 118 10.55 12.52 -0.57
N PRO A 119 10.99 13.59 -1.22
CA PRO A 119 10.47 13.98 -2.52
C PRO A 119 10.81 13.00 -3.65
N THR A 120 11.80 12.12 -3.45
CA THR A 120 12.25 11.16 -4.47
C THR A 120 11.51 9.82 -4.36
N TRP A 121 11.36 9.30 -3.13
CA TRP A 121 10.82 7.95 -2.90
C TRP A 121 9.46 7.94 -2.20
N THR A 122 8.97 9.10 -1.75
CA THR A 122 7.62 9.26 -1.14
C THR A 122 7.42 8.48 0.17
N ASN A 123 8.49 7.94 0.76
CA ASN A 123 8.48 7.38 2.11
C ASN A 123 8.70 8.49 3.14
N ILE A 124 8.48 8.21 4.43
CA ILE A 124 8.76 9.19 5.50
C ILE A 124 10.17 9.76 5.35
N ASP A 125 10.31 11.08 5.40
CA ASP A 125 11.61 11.77 5.28
C ASP A 125 12.36 11.70 6.63
N PRO A 126 13.48 10.95 6.74
CA PRO A 126 14.22 10.84 7.99
C PRO A 126 14.70 12.20 8.53
N ALA A 127 15.02 13.15 7.65
CA ALA A 127 15.50 14.47 8.05
C ALA A 127 14.44 15.32 8.77
N LYS A 128 13.16 14.94 8.66
CA LYS A 128 12.04 15.65 9.29
C LYS A 128 11.50 14.95 10.53
N ILE A 129 11.94 13.73 10.84
CA ILE A 129 11.43 12.94 11.94
C ILE A 129 11.70 13.61 13.30
N GLU A 130 12.94 14.04 13.58
CA GLU A 130 13.31 14.59 14.87
C GLU A 130 12.52 15.85 15.22
N ALA A 131 12.21 16.69 14.24
CA ALA A 131 11.42 17.91 14.44
C ALA A 131 9.95 17.64 14.84
N ALA A 132 9.45 16.43 14.55
CA ALA A 132 8.10 16.01 14.90
C ALA A 132 8.01 15.27 16.25
N ILE A 133 9.14 14.97 16.90
CA ILE A 133 9.18 14.26 18.18
C ILE A 133 8.71 15.20 19.32
N THR A 134 7.81 14.69 20.13
CA THR A 134 7.34 15.32 21.37
C THR A 134 7.56 14.38 22.56
N PRO A 135 7.37 14.83 23.80
CA PRO A 135 7.44 13.95 24.97
C PRO A 135 6.40 12.81 24.97
N ARG A 136 5.36 12.90 24.13
CA ARG A 136 4.33 11.85 23.96
C ARG A 136 4.63 10.89 22.83
N THR A 137 5.63 11.17 22.01
CA THR A 137 6.02 10.28 20.93
C THR A 137 6.56 8.98 21.50
N LYS A 138 6.01 7.84 21.03
CA LYS A 138 6.40 6.49 21.46
C LYS A 138 6.92 5.62 20.33
N GLY A 139 6.55 5.92 19.10
CA GLY A 139 6.95 5.08 17.97
C GLY A 139 6.87 5.78 16.63
N ILE A 140 7.43 5.10 15.66
CA ILE A 140 7.43 5.50 14.24
C ILE A 140 6.77 4.37 13.44
N MET A 141 5.72 4.70 12.69
CA MET A 141 5.14 3.86 11.65
C MET A 141 5.82 4.20 10.34
N VAL A 142 6.70 3.34 9.89
CA VAL A 142 7.40 3.47 8.60
C VAL A 142 6.58 2.77 7.53
N VAL A 143 6.34 3.42 6.40
CA VAL A 143 5.66 2.78 5.26
C VAL A 143 6.65 2.56 4.14
N HIS A 144 6.70 1.35 3.60
CA HIS A 144 7.43 1.02 2.37
C HIS A 144 6.49 1.19 1.17
N LEU A 145 6.22 2.46 0.86
CA LEU A 145 5.16 2.85 -0.07
C LEU A 145 5.50 2.42 -1.51
N HIS A 146 4.49 2.00 -2.24
CA HIS A 146 4.59 1.54 -3.63
C HIS A 146 5.55 0.35 -3.86
N GLY A 147 5.97 -0.30 -2.76
CA GLY A 147 6.95 -1.39 -2.82
C GLY A 147 8.40 -0.93 -2.78
N ILE A 148 8.63 0.34 -2.49
CA ILE A 148 9.95 0.96 -2.34
C ILE A 148 10.35 0.95 -0.87
N PRO A 149 11.53 0.39 -0.49
CA PRO A 149 11.98 0.42 0.91
C PRO A 149 12.22 1.84 1.40
N ALA A 150 11.87 2.13 2.66
CA ALA A 150 12.23 3.38 3.32
C ALA A 150 13.72 3.36 3.74
N GLN A 151 14.27 4.52 4.09
CA GLN A 151 15.64 4.71 4.56
C GLN A 151 15.79 4.23 6.02
N MET A 152 15.82 2.92 6.20
CA MET A 152 15.69 2.30 7.53
C MET A 152 16.85 2.56 8.47
N ASP A 153 18.10 2.70 7.98
CA ASP A 153 19.26 2.94 8.85
C ASP A 153 19.12 4.27 9.61
N GLU A 154 18.76 5.32 8.88
CA GLU A 154 18.56 6.66 9.42
C GLU A 154 17.37 6.67 10.40
N ILE A 155 16.27 6.06 10.03
CA ILE A 155 15.07 5.95 10.87
C ILE A 155 15.38 5.17 12.15
N MET A 156 16.04 4.04 12.05
CA MET A 156 16.42 3.22 13.21
C MET A 156 17.47 3.91 14.11
N ALA A 157 18.34 4.75 13.54
CA ALA A 157 19.28 5.54 14.33
C ALA A 157 18.52 6.58 15.19
N ILE A 158 17.57 7.30 14.60
CA ILE A 158 16.71 8.27 15.32
C ILE A 158 15.88 7.54 16.38
N ALA A 159 15.25 6.42 16.03
CA ALA A 159 14.44 5.64 16.93
C ALA A 159 15.22 5.19 18.19
N ARG A 160 16.45 4.70 17.99
CA ARG A 160 17.34 4.34 19.11
C ARG A 160 17.73 5.54 19.98
N LEU A 161 18.05 6.68 19.36
CA LEU A 161 18.42 7.90 20.06
C LEU A 161 17.29 8.40 20.99
N HIS A 162 16.04 8.29 20.52
CA HIS A 162 14.86 8.81 21.23
C HIS A 162 14.08 7.71 21.96
N ASN A 163 14.60 6.46 22.02
CA ASN A 163 13.93 5.31 22.64
C ASN A 163 12.50 5.08 22.09
N LEU A 164 12.36 5.13 20.77
CA LEU A 164 11.09 4.90 20.06
C LEU A 164 11.06 3.49 19.48
N PHE A 165 9.89 2.86 19.48
CA PHE A 165 9.72 1.65 18.68
C PHE A 165 9.48 2.01 17.20
N VAL A 166 9.76 1.05 16.30
CA VAL A 166 9.52 1.17 14.87
C VAL A 166 8.63 0.01 14.41
N VAL A 167 7.53 0.33 13.76
CA VAL A 167 6.66 -0.63 13.07
C VAL A 167 6.78 -0.38 11.56
N GLU A 168 7.06 -1.45 10.80
CA GLU A 168 7.12 -1.38 9.34
C GLU A 168 5.75 -1.72 8.73
N ASP A 169 5.12 -0.76 8.07
CA ASP A 169 4.00 -1.02 7.15
C ASP A 169 4.57 -1.49 5.81
N ALA A 170 4.74 -2.79 5.69
CA ALA A 170 5.24 -3.46 4.49
C ALA A 170 4.10 -4.00 3.61
N CYS A 171 2.86 -3.52 3.79
CA CYS A 171 1.67 -3.98 3.08
C CYS A 171 1.72 -3.84 1.55
N GLN A 172 2.67 -3.09 1.03
CA GLN A 172 2.91 -2.92 -0.42
C GLN A 172 4.27 -3.48 -0.85
N ALA A 173 5.08 -4.00 0.08
CA ALA A 173 6.51 -4.21 -0.12
C ALA A 173 6.98 -5.68 0.05
N HIS A 174 6.11 -6.65 -0.26
CA HIS A 174 6.45 -8.08 -0.23
C HIS A 174 7.71 -8.35 -1.05
N GLY A 175 8.80 -8.77 -0.39
CA GLY A 175 10.08 -9.07 -1.02
C GLY A 175 10.87 -7.86 -1.53
N ALA A 176 10.48 -6.64 -1.19
CA ALA A 176 11.35 -5.48 -1.36
C ALA A 176 12.59 -5.63 -0.47
N LEU A 177 13.74 -5.17 -0.96
CA LEU A 177 15.02 -5.35 -0.27
C LEU A 177 15.57 -4.02 0.22
N TYR A 178 16.01 -3.97 1.46
CA TYR A 178 16.82 -2.91 2.03
C TYR A 178 18.20 -3.47 2.36
N ARG A 179 19.28 -2.96 1.73
CA ARG A 179 20.67 -3.45 1.88
C ARG A 179 20.80 -4.98 1.79
N GLY A 180 20.01 -5.59 0.93
CA GLY A 180 20.02 -7.03 0.67
C GLY A 180 19.14 -7.87 1.62
N GLY A 181 18.63 -7.30 2.71
CA GLY A 181 17.63 -7.93 3.58
C GLY A 181 16.20 -7.56 3.16
N LYS A 182 15.24 -8.46 3.35
CA LYS A 182 13.82 -8.14 3.07
C LYS A 182 13.28 -7.16 4.10
N VAL A 183 12.46 -6.19 3.65
CA VAL A 183 11.74 -5.29 4.56
C VAL A 183 10.76 -6.09 5.43
N GLY A 184 10.37 -5.52 6.56
CA GLY A 184 9.58 -6.21 7.59
C GLY A 184 10.42 -7.04 8.55
N THR A 185 11.76 -6.96 8.44
CA THR A 185 12.71 -7.65 9.34
C THR A 185 13.60 -6.71 10.15
N ILE A 186 13.44 -5.38 9.95
CA ILE A 186 14.38 -4.36 10.45
C ILE A 186 13.83 -3.64 11.68
N GLY A 187 12.54 -3.28 11.66
CA GLY A 187 11.84 -2.68 12.79
C GLY A 187 11.59 -3.66 13.93
N HIS A 188 10.88 -3.22 14.96
CA HIS A 188 10.49 -4.07 16.09
C HIS A 188 9.39 -5.06 15.71
N ALA A 189 8.48 -4.62 14.85
CA ALA A 189 7.42 -5.44 14.26
C ALA A 189 7.07 -4.91 12.88
N ALA A 190 6.38 -5.74 12.08
CA ALA A 190 5.91 -5.33 10.77
C ALA A 190 4.57 -5.98 10.42
N ALA A 191 3.93 -5.40 9.39
CA ALA A 191 2.70 -5.95 8.83
C ALA A 191 2.74 -6.02 7.31
N PHE A 192 2.14 -7.08 6.76
CA PHE A 192 1.91 -7.27 5.34
C PHE A 192 0.42 -7.44 5.06
N SER A 193 -0.03 -7.06 3.86
CA SER A 193 -1.41 -7.22 3.41
C SER A 193 -1.51 -8.34 2.38
N LEU A 194 -2.51 -9.18 2.49
CA LEU A 194 -2.84 -10.24 1.51
C LEU A 194 -4.06 -9.88 0.66
N ASN A 195 -4.45 -8.59 0.65
CA ASN A 195 -5.55 -8.11 -0.19
C ASN A 195 -5.30 -8.44 -1.67
N GLN A 196 -6.38 -8.64 -2.43
CA GLN A 196 -6.34 -9.06 -3.84
C GLN A 196 -5.41 -8.24 -4.75
N ASN A 197 -5.13 -6.97 -4.40
CA ASN A 197 -4.28 -6.10 -5.21
C ASN A 197 -2.78 -6.21 -4.88
N LYS A 198 -2.39 -7.03 -3.90
CA LYS A 198 -1.00 -7.16 -3.44
C LYS A 198 -0.18 -8.12 -4.30
N MET A 199 1.15 -8.08 -4.16
CA MET A 199 2.06 -8.99 -4.87
C MET A 199 1.83 -10.44 -4.45
N LEU A 200 1.52 -10.69 -3.16
CA LEU A 200 0.96 -11.92 -2.65
C LEU A 200 -0.50 -11.66 -2.31
N SER A 201 -1.41 -12.31 -3.03
CA SER A 201 -2.85 -12.10 -2.91
C SER A 201 -3.54 -13.36 -2.36
N ALA A 202 -4.46 -13.17 -1.42
CA ALA A 202 -5.34 -14.23 -0.97
C ALA A 202 -6.81 -13.77 -0.84
N GLY A 203 -7.19 -12.77 -1.64
CA GLY A 203 -8.48 -12.08 -1.55
C GLY A 203 -8.44 -11.02 -0.46
N GLU A 204 -8.53 -11.41 0.80
CA GLU A 204 -8.30 -10.56 1.97
C GLU A 204 -7.38 -11.28 2.95
N GLY A 205 -6.69 -10.52 3.81
CA GLY A 205 -5.81 -11.04 4.84
C GLY A 205 -4.65 -10.10 5.17
N GLY A 206 -3.87 -10.49 6.17
CA GLY A 206 -2.66 -9.82 6.58
C GLY A 206 -1.75 -10.73 7.38
N LEU A 207 -0.51 -10.30 7.55
CA LEU A 207 0.49 -10.98 8.35
C LEU A 207 1.10 -9.99 9.32
N PHE A 208 1.08 -10.30 10.61
CA PHE A 208 1.83 -9.64 11.66
C PHE A 208 3.12 -10.43 11.87
N VAL A 209 4.26 -9.76 11.83
CA VAL A 209 5.58 -10.40 11.99
C VAL A 209 6.47 -9.64 12.98
N CYS A 210 7.32 -10.37 13.69
CA CYS A 210 8.36 -9.79 14.54
C CYS A 210 9.45 -10.83 14.82
N ASN A 211 10.52 -10.40 15.54
CA ASN A 211 11.64 -11.26 15.93
C ASN A 211 11.76 -11.40 17.47
N ASP A 212 10.81 -10.86 18.22
CA ASP A 212 10.75 -10.92 19.67
C ASP A 212 9.51 -11.70 20.12
N GLU A 213 9.72 -12.75 20.94
CA GLU A 213 8.65 -13.62 21.39
C GLU A 213 7.64 -12.89 22.29
N THR A 214 8.10 -11.94 23.10
CA THR A 214 7.21 -11.16 23.98
C THR A 214 6.29 -10.25 23.17
N LEU A 215 6.82 -9.61 22.12
CA LEU A 215 6.00 -8.83 21.19
C LEU A 215 5.01 -9.72 20.44
N PHE A 216 5.47 -10.89 19.99
CA PHE A 216 4.61 -11.84 19.29
C PHE A 216 3.42 -12.29 20.16
N GLU A 217 3.68 -12.71 21.41
CA GLU A 217 2.63 -13.17 22.32
C GLU A 217 1.63 -12.07 22.69
N ARG A 218 2.10 -10.82 22.85
CA ARG A 218 1.20 -9.67 23.05
C ARG A 218 0.27 -9.44 21.85
N GLY A 219 0.83 -9.43 20.63
CA GLY A 219 0.04 -9.28 19.41
C GLY A 219 -0.94 -10.44 19.21
N ARG A 220 -0.50 -11.67 19.47
CA ARG A 220 -1.31 -12.88 19.39
C ARG A 220 -2.47 -12.86 20.39
N SER A 221 -2.21 -12.46 21.63
CA SER A 221 -3.23 -12.32 22.66
C SER A 221 -4.33 -11.36 22.22
N LEU A 222 -3.97 -10.16 21.76
CA LEU A 222 -4.93 -9.16 21.28
C LEU A 222 -5.76 -9.70 20.10
N ALA A 223 -5.15 -10.45 19.19
CA ALA A 223 -5.80 -11.00 18.01
C ALA A 223 -6.74 -12.18 18.32
N LEU A 224 -6.61 -12.80 19.50
CA LEU A 224 -7.30 -14.01 19.94
C LEU A 224 -8.09 -13.77 21.23
N PHE A 225 -8.97 -12.79 21.28
CA PHE A 225 -9.87 -12.49 22.40
C PHE A 225 -9.20 -12.11 23.73
N GLY A 226 -7.92 -11.78 23.74
CA GLY A 226 -7.17 -11.48 24.95
C GLY A 226 -6.68 -12.72 25.69
N ASP A 227 -6.64 -13.89 25.02
CA ASP A 227 -6.06 -15.10 25.56
C ASP A 227 -4.53 -14.96 25.65
N PHE A 228 -3.99 -15.07 26.86
CA PHE A 228 -2.56 -15.12 27.08
C PHE A 228 -2.04 -16.57 26.99
N ALA A 229 -1.02 -16.76 26.18
CA ALA A 229 -0.26 -18.01 26.16
C ALA A 229 0.73 -18.14 27.35
N ILE A 230 0.94 -17.05 28.09
CA ILE A 230 1.81 -17.05 29.26
C ILE A 230 1.11 -17.91 30.33
N ARG A 231 1.56 -19.13 30.48
CA ARG A 231 1.19 -20.03 31.57
C ARG A 231 1.83 -19.52 32.86
N SER A 232 1.12 -18.64 33.58
CA SER A 232 1.39 -18.39 34.97
C SER A 232 0.52 -19.32 35.78
N GLU A 233 1.07 -19.95 36.82
CA GLU A 233 0.33 -20.84 37.72
C GLU A 233 -0.85 -20.13 38.42
N ASP A 234 -0.84 -18.80 38.42
CA ASP A 234 -1.87 -17.96 39.06
C ASP A 234 -2.99 -17.49 38.10
N ILE A 235 -2.98 -17.93 36.85
CA ILE A 235 -3.95 -17.49 35.82
C ILE A 235 -4.98 -18.59 35.59
N ASP A 236 -6.27 -18.27 35.80
CA ASP A 236 -7.39 -19.14 35.46
C ASP A 236 -7.50 -19.28 33.95
N PRO A 237 -7.19 -20.47 33.37
CA PRO A 237 -7.19 -20.65 31.91
C PRO A 237 -8.59 -20.59 31.28
N SER A 238 -9.66 -20.49 32.09
CA SER A 238 -11.04 -20.34 31.60
C SER A 238 -11.46 -18.90 31.35
N ARG A 239 -10.59 -17.92 31.62
CA ARG A 239 -10.90 -16.50 31.53
C ARG A 239 -9.96 -15.80 30.53
N ALA A 240 -10.55 -14.94 29.67
CA ALA A 240 -9.77 -13.97 28.92
C ALA A 240 -9.11 -12.96 29.90
N HIS A 241 -7.80 -12.75 29.74
CA HIS A 241 -7.02 -11.92 30.66
C HIS A 241 -6.81 -10.49 30.17
N GLY A 242 -7.32 -10.17 28.99
CA GLY A 242 -7.23 -8.82 28.40
C GLY A 242 -8.34 -8.54 27.42
N LEU A 243 -8.43 -7.29 26.98
CA LEU A 243 -9.28 -6.89 25.88
C LEU A 243 -8.64 -7.40 24.56
N GLY A 244 -9.38 -8.20 23.80
CA GLY A 244 -8.93 -8.74 22.54
C GLY A 244 -9.98 -8.65 21.45
N LEU A 245 -9.53 -8.86 20.23
CA LEU A 245 -10.34 -8.91 19.01
C LEU A 245 -10.34 -10.34 18.45
N MET A 246 -11.22 -10.62 17.49
CA MET A 246 -11.18 -11.85 16.72
C MET A 246 -10.62 -11.56 15.35
N CYS A 247 -9.30 -11.77 15.17
CA CYS A 247 -8.58 -11.51 13.92
C CYS A 247 -8.00 -12.78 13.30
N ARG A 248 -8.52 -13.95 13.64
CA ARG A 248 -8.06 -15.24 13.07
C ARG A 248 -8.25 -15.28 11.56
N TYR A 249 -7.27 -15.87 10.88
CA TYR A 249 -7.32 -16.00 9.45
C TYR A 249 -8.17 -17.21 9.02
N ASN A 250 -8.69 -17.15 7.80
CA ASN A 250 -9.50 -18.18 7.18
C ASN A 250 -8.61 -19.25 6.55
N GLU A 251 -8.93 -20.52 6.75
CA GLU A 251 -8.15 -21.67 6.27
C GLU A 251 -8.07 -21.75 4.74
N LEU A 252 -9.18 -21.46 4.05
CA LEU A 252 -9.23 -21.45 2.57
C LEU A 252 -8.35 -20.36 1.99
N CYS A 253 -8.41 -19.16 2.59
CA CYS A 253 -7.57 -18.03 2.17
C CYS A 253 -6.08 -18.30 2.48
N ALA A 254 -5.79 -18.99 3.59
CA ALA A 254 -4.43 -19.39 3.93
C ALA A 254 -3.87 -20.41 2.93
N ALA A 255 -4.66 -21.38 2.50
CA ALA A 255 -4.27 -22.32 1.44
C ALA A 255 -3.94 -21.59 0.15
N TYR A 256 -4.78 -20.62 -0.25
CA TYR A 256 -4.52 -19.80 -1.43
C TYR A 256 -3.26 -18.95 -1.28
N ALA A 257 -3.07 -18.30 -0.12
CA ALA A 257 -1.86 -17.52 0.17
C ALA A 257 -0.58 -18.37 0.07
N ARG A 258 -0.59 -19.62 0.53
CA ARG A 258 0.53 -20.56 0.44
C ARG A 258 0.88 -20.90 -1.02
N ALA A 259 -0.12 -21.12 -1.87
CA ALA A 259 0.08 -21.37 -3.29
C ALA A 259 0.70 -20.13 -3.98
N GLN A 260 0.21 -18.94 -3.64
CA GLN A 260 0.74 -17.67 -4.16
C GLN A 260 2.16 -17.39 -3.65
N LEU A 261 2.50 -17.73 -2.40
CA LEU A 261 3.83 -17.56 -1.84
C LEU A 261 4.90 -18.35 -2.62
N ARG A 262 4.56 -19.57 -3.07
CA ARG A 262 5.47 -20.39 -3.90
C ARG A 262 5.80 -19.78 -5.26
N GLN A 263 5.01 -18.81 -5.71
CA GLN A 263 5.14 -18.14 -7.00
C GLN A 263 5.60 -16.68 -6.86
N LEU A 264 5.81 -16.21 -5.63
CA LEU A 264 6.00 -14.78 -5.34
C LEU A 264 7.32 -14.23 -5.89
N ASP A 265 8.42 -14.94 -5.71
CA ASP A 265 9.75 -14.49 -6.19
C ASP A 265 9.77 -14.33 -7.71
N ASP A 266 9.21 -15.29 -8.43
CA ASP A 266 9.04 -15.21 -9.88
C ASP A 266 8.12 -14.07 -10.30
N GLY A 267 7.06 -13.81 -9.50
CA GLY A 267 6.14 -12.70 -9.73
C GLY A 267 6.80 -11.33 -9.56
N ILE A 268 7.63 -11.19 -8.54
CA ILE A 268 8.44 -9.97 -8.28
C ILE A 268 9.46 -9.76 -9.40
N ALA A 269 10.21 -10.80 -9.76
CA ALA A 269 11.20 -10.73 -10.83
C ALA A 269 10.55 -10.31 -12.16
N HIS A 270 9.38 -10.88 -12.49
CA HIS A 270 8.63 -10.53 -13.67
C HIS A 270 8.14 -9.06 -13.66
N ALA A 271 7.58 -8.58 -12.55
CA ALA A 271 7.12 -7.20 -12.43
C ALA A 271 8.29 -6.20 -12.59
N ARG A 272 9.43 -6.47 -11.96
CA ARG A 272 10.64 -5.66 -12.11
C ARG A 272 11.17 -5.65 -13.53
N HIS A 273 11.10 -6.78 -14.25
CA HIS A 273 11.43 -6.84 -15.67
C HIS A 273 10.55 -5.92 -16.51
N LEU A 274 9.22 -5.92 -16.29
CA LEU A 274 8.31 -5.02 -17.00
C LEU A 274 8.58 -3.54 -16.65
N PHE A 275 8.96 -3.25 -15.41
CA PHE A 275 9.36 -1.90 -14.99
C PHE A 275 10.64 -1.45 -15.72
N ALA A 276 11.61 -2.33 -15.88
CA ALA A 276 12.84 -2.01 -16.61
C ALA A 276 12.56 -1.66 -18.08
N ILE A 277 11.66 -2.39 -18.75
CA ILE A 277 11.22 -2.08 -20.11
C ILE A 277 10.61 -0.67 -20.19
N LEU A 278 9.74 -0.32 -19.24
CA LEU A 278 9.13 1.02 -19.24
C LEU A 278 10.14 2.13 -18.93
N ARG A 279 11.04 1.92 -17.95
CA ARG A 279 12.10 2.91 -17.69
C ARG A 279 12.94 3.21 -18.93
N GLU A 280 13.38 2.17 -19.63
CA GLU A 280 14.15 2.32 -20.86
C GLU A 280 13.39 3.08 -21.95
N LYS A 281 12.14 2.66 -22.21
CA LYS A 281 11.35 3.23 -23.29
C LYS A 281 10.82 4.65 -23.02
N LEU A 282 10.58 4.98 -21.75
CA LEU A 282 9.96 6.24 -21.37
C LEU A 282 10.95 7.34 -20.95
N ALA A 283 12.23 7.05 -20.83
CA ALA A 283 13.26 7.99 -20.35
C ALA A 283 13.43 9.28 -21.20
N GLN A 284 12.92 9.30 -22.42
CA GLN A 284 13.13 10.39 -23.38
C GLN A 284 12.05 11.49 -23.34
N TYR A 285 10.94 11.27 -22.63
CA TYR A 285 9.80 12.20 -22.72
C TYR A 285 9.93 13.35 -21.72
N PRO A 286 10.01 14.63 -22.21
CA PRO A 286 10.09 15.77 -21.32
C PRO A 286 8.83 15.87 -20.45
N GLY A 287 9.01 16.27 -19.18
CA GLY A 287 7.89 16.40 -18.23
C GLY A 287 7.31 15.09 -17.70
N LEU A 288 7.82 13.93 -18.14
CA LEU A 288 7.52 12.64 -17.54
C LEU A 288 8.67 12.22 -16.63
N ILE A 289 8.44 12.27 -15.32
CA ILE A 289 9.43 11.85 -14.31
C ILE A 289 9.15 10.39 -13.95
N LEU A 290 10.13 9.53 -14.21
CA LEU A 290 10.04 8.10 -13.95
C LEU A 290 10.49 7.74 -12.54
N PRO A 291 10.02 6.60 -11.96
CA PRO A 291 10.47 6.13 -10.67
C PRO A 291 11.96 5.80 -10.70
N VAL A 292 12.68 6.28 -9.68
CA VAL A 292 14.11 6.01 -9.48
C VAL A 292 14.26 4.81 -8.56
N GLU A 293 15.06 3.83 -8.98
CA GLU A 293 15.39 2.70 -8.11
C GLU A 293 16.29 3.17 -6.94
N PRO A 294 15.96 2.83 -5.67
CA PRO A 294 16.75 3.30 -4.54
C PRO A 294 18.15 2.66 -4.52
N THR A 295 19.18 3.46 -4.28
CA THR A 295 20.58 2.97 -4.21
C THR A 295 20.85 2.09 -2.98
N PHE A 296 20.00 2.18 -1.97
CA PHE A 296 20.09 1.43 -0.72
C PHE A 296 19.26 0.15 -0.69
N GLY A 297 18.56 -0.17 -1.79
CA GLY A 297 17.70 -1.33 -1.84
C GLY A 297 17.11 -1.60 -3.21
N SER A 298 16.06 -2.40 -3.26
CA SER A 298 15.31 -2.64 -4.49
C SER A 298 13.82 -2.74 -4.23
N GLU A 299 13.04 -2.14 -5.11
CA GLU A 299 11.58 -2.23 -5.12
C GLU A 299 11.10 -3.65 -5.49
N ASN A 300 9.84 -3.96 -5.18
CA ASN A 300 9.24 -5.25 -5.52
C ASN A 300 8.42 -5.25 -6.81
N GLY A 301 8.30 -4.13 -7.52
CA GLY A 301 7.47 -4.03 -8.72
C GLY A 301 5.97 -3.87 -8.45
N TYR A 302 5.57 -3.33 -7.29
CA TYR A 302 4.16 -3.19 -6.93
C TYR A 302 3.45 -2.09 -7.73
N ASN A 303 3.95 -0.85 -7.73
CA ASN A 303 3.41 0.27 -8.48
C ASN A 303 4.49 1.01 -9.25
N PHE A 304 4.33 1.15 -10.56
CA PHE A 304 5.19 2.01 -11.38
C PHE A 304 4.68 3.44 -11.29
N VAL A 305 5.31 4.25 -10.44
CA VAL A 305 4.88 5.62 -10.10
C VAL A 305 5.58 6.61 -11.00
N CYS A 306 4.83 7.35 -11.80
CA CYS A 306 5.33 8.46 -12.60
C CYS A 306 4.83 9.79 -12.03
N HIS A 307 5.60 10.86 -12.24
CA HIS A 307 5.16 12.22 -11.97
C HIS A 307 5.11 13.04 -13.26
N VAL A 308 4.26 14.06 -13.27
CA VAL A 308 4.19 15.05 -14.33
C VAL A 308 4.87 16.32 -13.85
N ASP A 309 5.90 16.79 -14.60
CA ASP A 309 6.39 18.14 -14.54
C ASP A 309 5.74 18.92 -15.69
N PRO A 310 4.87 19.90 -15.41
CA PRO A 310 4.15 20.62 -16.47
C PRO A 310 5.01 21.63 -17.22
N ILE A 311 6.14 22.10 -16.64
CA ILE A 311 6.97 23.17 -17.22
C ILE A 311 7.53 22.80 -18.60
N PRO A 312 8.18 21.61 -18.78
CA PRO A 312 8.68 21.22 -20.10
C PRO A 312 7.57 20.96 -21.13
N LEU A 313 6.32 20.82 -20.67
CA LEU A 313 5.15 20.63 -21.52
C LEU A 313 4.51 21.96 -21.94
N GLY A 314 5.03 23.09 -21.43
CA GLY A 314 4.51 24.45 -21.75
C GLY A 314 3.21 24.79 -21.01
N TRP A 315 2.91 24.11 -19.91
CA TRP A 315 1.75 24.37 -19.04
C TRP A 315 2.17 25.18 -17.81
N ASP A 316 1.53 26.32 -17.57
CA ASP A 316 1.79 27.23 -16.45
C ASP A 316 0.68 27.20 -15.37
N GLY A 317 -0.35 26.37 -15.54
CA GLY A 317 -1.43 26.17 -14.59
C GLY A 317 -1.09 25.11 -13.52
N PRO A 318 -2.09 24.74 -12.68
CA PRO A 318 -1.89 23.74 -11.62
C PRO A 318 -1.43 22.37 -12.14
N VAL A 319 -0.46 21.75 -11.45
CA VAL A 319 0.13 20.48 -11.88
C VAL A 319 -0.88 19.33 -11.89
N ASN A 320 -1.81 19.31 -10.94
CA ASN A 320 -2.86 18.28 -10.87
C ASN A 320 -3.80 18.35 -12.09
N VAL A 321 -4.10 19.54 -12.61
CA VAL A 321 -4.92 19.71 -13.82
C VAL A 321 -4.21 19.13 -15.04
N CYS A 322 -2.92 19.46 -15.23
CA CYS A 322 -2.09 18.88 -16.28
C CYS A 322 -2.00 17.35 -16.17
N ARG A 323 -1.70 16.83 -14.97
CA ARG A 323 -1.62 15.40 -14.70
C ARG A 323 -2.94 14.68 -15.02
N GLU A 324 -4.10 15.25 -14.60
CA GLU A 324 -5.41 14.65 -14.86
C GLU A 324 -5.72 14.56 -16.36
N ALA A 325 -5.44 15.63 -17.10
CA ALA A 325 -5.62 15.64 -18.56
C ALA A 325 -4.76 14.56 -19.24
N ILE A 326 -3.50 14.42 -18.84
CA ILE A 326 -2.59 13.38 -19.34
C ILE A 326 -3.14 11.99 -19.03
N VAL A 327 -3.56 11.74 -17.80
CA VAL A 327 -4.11 10.44 -17.39
C VAL A 327 -5.38 10.10 -18.18
N VAL A 328 -6.28 11.07 -18.39
CA VAL A 328 -7.47 10.87 -19.23
C VAL A 328 -7.09 10.56 -20.68
N ALA A 329 -6.13 11.28 -21.25
CA ALA A 329 -5.65 11.03 -22.61
C ALA A 329 -5.04 9.62 -22.74
N LEU A 330 -4.19 9.20 -21.79
CA LEU A 330 -3.60 7.87 -21.75
C LEU A 330 -4.67 6.77 -21.60
N GLN A 331 -5.67 7.00 -20.76
CA GLN A 331 -6.77 6.05 -20.58
C GLN A 331 -7.63 5.91 -21.82
N ALA A 332 -7.89 7.00 -22.55
CA ALA A 332 -8.58 6.95 -23.83
C ALA A 332 -7.80 6.12 -24.86
N GLU A 333 -6.48 6.18 -24.84
CA GLU A 333 -5.63 5.31 -25.65
C GLU A 333 -5.61 3.86 -25.17
N GLY A 334 -6.19 3.57 -24.02
CA GLY A 334 -6.29 2.24 -23.44
C GLY A 334 -5.20 1.90 -22.44
N VAL A 335 -4.36 2.85 -22.07
CA VAL A 335 -3.32 2.64 -21.06
C VAL A 335 -3.97 2.32 -19.70
N PRO A 336 -3.61 1.22 -19.05
CA PRO A 336 -4.09 0.92 -17.70
C PRO A 336 -3.34 1.77 -16.69
N CYS A 337 -3.78 3.01 -16.49
CA CYS A 337 -3.19 3.96 -15.55
C CYS A 337 -4.25 4.66 -14.73
N GLY A 338 -3.83 5.36 -13.67
CA GLY A 338 -4.72 6.18 -12.85
C GLY A 338 -4.00 6.71 -11.61
N ILE A 339 -4.78 7.35 -10.75
CA ILE A 339 -4.31 7.93 -9.50
C ILE A 339 -4.79 7.03 -8.36
N TRP A 340 -3.88 6.58 -7.51
CA TRP A 340 -4.19 5.67 -6.42
C TRP A 340 -4.88 6.40 -5.25
N GLN A 341 -4.36 7.57 -4.84
CA GLN A 341 -4.95 8.42 -3.80
C GLN A 341 -4.69 9.89 -4.08
N ARG A 342 -5.75 10.72 -4.06
CA ARG A 342 -5.70 12.13 -4.44
C ARG A 342 -5.38 13.07 -3.28
N ARG A 343 -5.49 12.61 -2.04
CA ARG A 343 -5.35 13.42 -0.82
C ARG A 343 -4.23 12.88 0.06
N ILE A 344 -3.58 13.77 0.78
CA ILE A 344 -2.67 13.39 1.84
C ILE A 344 -3.46 13.00 3.11
N LEU A 345 -2.85 12.21 3.98
CA LEU A 345 -3.53 11.69 5.19
C LEU A 345 -4.06 12.78 6.13
N PRO A 346 -3.39 13.93 6.34
CA PRO A 346 -3.93 15.05 7.11
C PRO A 346 -5.29 15.57 6.62
N GLU A 347 -5.60 15.42 5.33
CA GLU A 347 -6.87 15.90 4.73
C GLU A 347 -8.03 14.90 4.90
N LEU A 348 -7.79 13.71 5.44
CA LEU A 348 -8.87 12.75 5.73
C LEU A 348 -9.84 13.37 6.74
N SER A 349 -11.14 13.28 6.48
CA SER A 349 -12.16 13.93 7.31
C SER A 349 -12.06 13.56 8.78
N VAL A 350 -11.76 12.31 9.10
CA VAL A 350 -11.56 11.81 10.46
C VAL A 350 -10.37 12.49 11.15
N ILE A 351 -9.30 12.80 10.43
CA ILE A 351 -8.10 13.47 10.92
C ILE A 351 -8.32 14.98 11.01
N ALA A 352 -8.77 15.59 9.92
CA ALA A 352 -9.01 17.03 9.85
C ALA A 352 -10.03 17.52 10.90
N ALA A 353 -11.10 16.73 11.11
CA ALA A 353 -12.09 17.01 12.15
C ALA A 353 -11.62 16.63 13.56
N ARG A 354 -10.54 15.86 13.71
CA ARG A 354 -10.07 15.28 14.98
C ARG A 354 -11.18 14.54 15.72
N ASP A 355 -11.89 13.69 14.99
CA ASP A 355 -13.04 12.98 15.52
C ASP A 355 -13.16 11.58 14.90
N ALA A 356 -12.59 10.56 15.58
CA ALA A 356 -12.64 9.18 15.13
C ALA A 356 -13.83 8.42 15.69
N TYR A 357 -14.26 8.72 16.92
CA TYR A 357 -15.27 7.97 17.66
C TYR A 357 -16.45 8.82 18.13
N GLY A 358 -16.55 10.05 17.66
CA GLY A 358 -17.50 11.04 18.12
C GLY A 358 -16.97 11.88 19.30
N ASN A 359 -17.51 13.08 19.42
CA ASN A 359 -17.14 14.05 20.49
C ASN A 359 -15.64 14.43 20.55
N GLY A 360 -14.92 14.36 19.45
CA GLY A 360 -13.52 14.71 19.34
C GLY A 360 -12.53 13.64 19.87
N SER A 361 -13.01 12.41 20.08
CA SER A 361 -12.17 11.30 20.56
C SER A 361 -11.27 10.77 19.42
N PRO A 362 -9.99 10.38 19.70
CA PRO A 362 -9.28 10.40 21.00
C PRO A 362 -8.51 11.70 21.28
N TRP A 363 -8.56 12.72 20.42
CA TRP A 363 -7.77 13.95 20.57
C TRP A 363 -8.17 14.78 21.78
N ARG A 364 -9.48 14.93 22.01
CA ARG A 364 -10.01 15.74 23.12
C ARG A 364 -9.60 15.16 24.48
N GLU A 365 -9.75 13.85 24.66
CA GLU A 365 -9.45 13.18 25.93
C GLU A 365 -7.97 13.26 26.28
N ASN A 366 -7.12 13.33 25.26
CA ASN A 366 -5.67 13.41 25.41
C ASN A 366 -5.13 14.85 25.31
N ASN A 367 -6.01 15.86 25.24
CA ASN A 367 -5.62 17.27 25.07
C ASN A 367 -4.60 17.46 23.94
N SER A 368 -4.80 16.76 22.81
CA SER A 368 -3.86 16.79 21.70
C SER A 368 -3.90 18.13 20.98
N THR A 369 -2.72 18.72 20.77
CA THR A 369 -2.51 19.95 20.00
C THR A 369 -1.85 19.72 18.65
N VAL A 370 -1.74 18.46 18.21
CA VAL A 370 -1.13 18.10 16.93
C VAL A 370 -1.79 18.89 15.80
N ASN A 371 -0.97 19.51 14.96
CA ASN A 371 -1.44 20.29 13.82
C ASN A 371 -1.50 19.43 12.57
N TYR A 372 -2.64 19.46 11.88
CA TYR A 372 -2.89 18.73 10.63
C TYR A 372 -3.05 19.65 9.41
N ASP A 373 -2.53 20.89 9.49
CA ASP A 373 -2.54 21.80 8.35
C ASP A 373 -1.75 21.17 7.18
N PRO A 374 -2.40 20.88 6.03
CA PRO A 374 -1.75 20.29 4.87
C PRO A 374 -0.52 21.08 4.37
N ALA A 375 -0.50 22.41 4.57
CA ALA A 375 0.62 23.26 4.17
C ALA A 375 1.97 22.90 4.84
N GLN A 376 1.95 22.12 5.93
CA GLN A 376 3.17 21.62 6.57
C GLN A 376 3.84 20.46 5.83
N PHE A 377 3.18 19.87 4.83
CA PHE A 377 3.62 18.68 4.12
C PHE A 377 3.77 18.93 2.60
N PRO A 378 4.62 19.87 2.19
CA PRO A 378 4.71 20.31 0.79
C PRO A 378 5.16 19.19 -0.16
N ALA A 379 6.03 18.26 0.28
CA ALA A 379 6.45 17.16 -0.57
C ALA A 379 5.31 16.14 -0.78
N ALA A 380 4.54 15.83 0.25
CA ALA A 380 3.37 14.96 0.16
C ALA A 380 2.28 15.60 -0.71
N LEU A 381 2.04 16.91 -0.60
CA LEU A 381 1.10 17.65 -1.46
C LEU A 381 1.54 17.62 -2.91
N TYR A 382 2.83 17.89 -3.19
CA TYR A 382 3.37 17.83 -4.55
C TYR A 382 3.24 16.43 -5.13
N HIS A 383 3.59 15.40 -4.36
CA HIS A 383 3.41 14.02 -4.79
C HIS A 383 1.95 13.74 -5.16
N SER A 384 1.01 14.03 -4.25
CA SER A 384 -0.42 13.75 -4.50
C SER A 384 -0.98 14.51 -5.72
N ALA A 385 -0.43 15.68 -6.03
CA ALA A 385 -0.85 16.51 -7.15
C ALA A 385 -0.25 16.08 -8.49
N SER A 386 0.99 15.57 -8.50
CA SER A 386 1.76 15.35 -9.74
C SER A 386 1.79 13.91 -10.22
N TYR A 387 1.57 12.92 -9.34
CA TYR A 387 1.79 11.51 -9.68
C TYR A 387 0.59 10.83 -10.34
N PHE A 388 0.91 9.76 -11.05
CA PHE A 388 -0.01 8.71 -11.49
C PHE A 388 0.74 7.38 -11.56
N ILE A 389 0.01 6.27 -11.65
CA ILE A 389 0.61 4.93 -11.73
C ILE A 389 0.15 4.19 -12.98
N PHE A 390 1.05 3.37 -13.55
CA PHE A 390 0.67 2.35 -14.51
C PHE A 390 0.27 1.06 -13.78
N ASN A 391 -0.82 0.46 -14.22
CA ASN A 391 -1.38 -0.77 -13.65
C ASN A 391 -1.14 -1.98 -14.56
N GLY A 392 -1.20 -3.18 -13.98
CA GLY A 392 -1.12 -4.42 -14.75
C GLY A 392 0.29 -4.84 -15.14
N LEU A 393 1.33 -4.16 -14.62
CA LEU A 393 2.73 -4.50 -14.87
C LEU A 393 3.19 -5.70 -14.03
N ARG A 394 2.44 -6.80 -14.09
CA ARG A 394 2.70 -8.07 -13.39
C ARG A 394 1.97 -9.22 -14.08
N ARG A 395 2.31 -10.46 -13.71
CA ARG A 395 1.63 -11.64 -14.25
C ARG A 395 0.10 -11.50 -14.18
N PRO A 396 -0.63 -12.01 -15.20
CA PRO A 396 -0.17 -12.74 -16.37
C PRO A 396 0.22 -11.84 -17.55
N ASN A 397 0.24 -10.50 -17.39
CA ASN A 397 0.62 -9.57 -18.44
C ASN A 397 2.11 -9.72 -18.79
N THR A 398 2.45 -9.51 -20.06
CA THR A 398 3.77 -9.76 -20.62
C THR A 398 4.43 -8.46 -21.10
N ASP A 399 5.64 -8.56 -21.62
CA ASP A 399 6.38 -7.49 -22.28
C ASP A 399 5.54 -6.73 -23.31
N GLN A 400 4.64 -7.44 -23.99
CA GLN A 400 3.73 -6.83 -24.96
C GLN A 400 2.88 -5.71 -24.38
N LEU A 401 2.37 -5.88 -23.14
CA LEU A 401 1.62 -4.79 -22.48
C LEU A 401 2.51 -3.58 -22.19
N ALA A 402 3.73 -3.80 -21.68
CA ALA A 402 4.69 -2.72 -21.40
C ALA A 402 5.07 -1.96 -22.68
N ILE A 403 5.27 -2.69 -23.80
CA ILE A 403 5.55 -2.10 -25.11
C ILE A 403 4.35 -1.26 -25.59
N LEU A 404 3.14 -1.79 -25.54
CA LEU A 404 1.93 -1.05 -25.94
C LEU A 404 1.70 0.20 -25.08
N ILE A 405 1.98 0.13 -23.77
CA ILE A 405 1.94 1.32 -22.89
C ILE A 405 2.93 2.37 -23.37
N ALA A 406 4.18 1.99 -23.64
CA ALA A 406 5.20 2.91 -24.11
C ALA A 406 4.82 3.55 -25.46
N GLU A 407 4.26 2.79 -26.39
CA GLU A 407 3.77 3.29 -27.67
C GLU A 407 2.58 4.24 -27.53
N ALA A 408 1.68 3.98 -26.58
CA ALA A 408 0.57 4.89 -26.29
C ALA A 408 1.06 6.19 -25.63
N VAL A 409 2.07 6.11 -24.76
CA VAL A 409 2.73 7.30 -24.19
C VAL A 409 3.38 8.12 -25.30
N ASP A 410 4.11 7.47 -26.23
CA ASP A 410 4.69 8.15 -27.40
C ASP A 410 3.63 8.92 -28.20
N LYS A 411 2.50 8.28 -28.47
CA LYS A 411 1.39 8.91 -29.19
C LYS A 411 0.84 10.12 -28.48
N VAL A 412 0.65 10.05 -27.15
CA VAL A 412 0.12 11.17 -26.33
C VAL A 412 1.14 12.30 -26.26
N TRP A 413 2.42 12.02 -25.98
CA TRP A 413 3.45 13.03 -25.84
C TRP A 413 3.73 13.79 -27.14
N ASN A 414 3.77 13.08 -28.28
CA ASN A 414 3.97 13.72 -29.59
C ASN A 414 2.80 14.62 -30.01
N GLN A 415 1.64 14.46 -29.40
CA GLN A 415 0.44 15.24 -29.70
C GLN A 415 -0.08 16.03 -28.49
N TYR A 416 0.73 16.18 -27.43
CA TYR A 416 0.33 16.85 -26.19
C TYR A 416 -0.25 18.25 -26.45
N GLY A 417 0.34 19.05 -27.35
CA GLY A 417 -0.14 20.38 -27.70
C GLY A 417 -1.54 20.42 -28.33
N THR A 418 -2.14 19.29 -28.65
CA THR A 418 -3.53 19.20 -29.16
C THR A 418 -4.57 18.93 -28.06
N LEU A 419 -4.12 18.71 -26.81
CA LEU A 419 -5.00 18.43 -25.68
C LEU A 419 -5.67 19.71 -25.18
N ASN A 420 -6.98 19.67 -24.98
CA ASN A 420 -7.68 20.68 -24.19
C ASN A 420 -7.56 20.28 -22.71
N ILE A 421 -6.50 20.75 -22.05
CA ILE A 421 -6.08 20.36 -20.70
C ILE A 421 -7.22 20.59 -19.69
N GLU A 422 -7.83 21.78 -19.70
CA GLU A 422 -8.87 22.15 -18.74
C GLU A 422 -10.13 21.28 -18.91
N ALA A 423 -10.61 21.14 -20.15
CA ALA A 423 -11.80 20.35 -20.44
C ALA A 423 -11.63 18.85 -20.12
N LEU A 424 -10.41 18.30 -20.34
CA LEU A 424 -10.12 16.91 -19.98
C LEU A 424 -10.06 16.71 -18.46
N ALA A 425 -9.55 17.69 -17.72
CA ALA A 425 -9.45 17.63 -16.27
C ALA A 425 -10.78 17.80 -15.55
N GLU A 426 -11.69 18.65 -16.05
CA GLU A 426 -13.01 18.90 -15.44
C GLU A 426 -13.90 17.65 -15.36
N GLY A 427 -13.83 16.74 -16.34
CA GLY A 427 -14.61 15.49 -16.39
C GLY A 427 -13.93 14.29 -15.77
N ALA A 428 -12.75 14.48 -15.18
CA ALA A 428 -11.87 13.37 -14.84
C ALA A 428 -12.26 12.64 -13.55
N ASP A 429 -12.84 11.45 -13.68
CA ASP A 429 -12.83 10.41 -12.67
C ASP A 429 -11.67 9.44 -12.97
N VAL A 430 -10.46 9.83 -12.58
CA VAL A 430 -9.23 9.08 -12.86
C VAL A 430 -8.69 8.32 -11.65
N SER A 431 -9.39 8.39 -10.50
CA SER A 431 -9.06 7.60 -9.31
C SER A 431 -9.35 6.12 -9.56
N ILE A 432 -8.34 5.28 -9.39
CA ILE A 432 -8.47 3.82 -9.53
C ILE A 432 -9.43 3.25 -8.49
N TYR A 433 -9.41 3.81 -7.29
CA TYR A 433 -10.23 3.37 -6.17
C TYR A 433 -11.71 3.72 -6.38
N GLU A 434 -11.99 4.96 -6.77
CA GLU A 434 -13.35 5.43 -7.02
C GLU A 434 -14.02 4.70 -8.18
N ARG A 435 -13.27 4.34 -9.23
CA ARG A 435 -13.79 3.54 -10.34
C ARG A 435 -14.15 2.12 -9.92
N GLY A 436 -13.31 1.46 -9.14
CA GLY A 436 -13.60 0.12 -8.64
C GLY A 436 -14.88 0.08 -7.82
N TRP A 437 -15.13 1.11 -7.00
CA TRP A 437 -16.36 1.24 -6.21
C TRP A 437 -17.59 1.52 -7.07
N LYS A 438 -17.49 2.44 -8.03
CA LYS A 438 -18.61 2.76 -8.94
C LYS A 438 -19.01 1.58 -9.82
N SER A 439 -18.04 0.87 -10.40
CA SER A 439 -18.33 -0.32 -11.21
C SER A 439 -19.00 -1.42 -10.39
N GLN A 440 -18.56 -1.64 -9.15
CA GLN A 440 -19.22 -2.60 -8.25
C GLN A 440 -20.65 -2.20 -7.90
N GLN A 441 -20.93 -0.90 -7.73
CA GLN A 441 -22.31 -0.43 -7.48
C GLN A 441 -23.22 -0.58 -8.69
N GLU A 442 -22.71 -0.37 -9.90
CA GLU A 442 -23.46 -0.58 -11.13
C GLU A 442 -23.76 -2.08 -11.35
N ASP A 443 -22.78 -2.94 -11.11
CA ASP A 443 -22.97 -4.40 -11.18
C ASP A 443 -23.98 -4.91 -10.13
N ILE A 444 -23.96 -4.36 -8.91
CA ILE A 444 -24.92 -4.71 -7.84
C ILE A 444 -26.33 -4.26 -8.22
N LYS A 445 -26.51 -3.06 -8.76
CA LYS A 445 -27.81 -2.58 -9.25
C LYS A 445 -28.37 -3.41 -10.41
N ALA A 446 -27.48 -3.94 -11.26
CA ALA A 446 -27.87 -4.83 -12.36
C ALA A 446 -28.32 -6.23 -11.87
N LEU A 447 -27.99 -6.61 -10.63
CA LEU A 447 -28.37 -7.88 -10.00
C LEU A 447 -29.63 -7.78 -9.15
N GLU A 448 -30.19 -6.57 -8.92
CA GLU A 448 -31.46 -6.43 -8.23
C GLU A 448 -32.57 -7.04 -9.12
N PRO A 449 -33.38 -7.97 -8.61
CA PRO A 449 -34.48 -8.54 -9.39
C PRO A 449 -35.45 -7.42 -9.78
N VAL A 450 -35.69 -7.32 -11.06
CA VAL A 450 -36.79 -6.50 -11.57
C VAL A 450 -38.05 -7.05 -10.94
N GLY A 451 -38.61 -6.31 -9.94
CA GLY A 451 -39.77 -6.71 -9.16
C GLY A 451 -41.03 -6.82 -9.97
#